data_8bd6f964bbf409845501f08552e78f9d
#
_entry.id   8bd6f964bbf409845501f08552e78f9d
#
_cell.length_a   1.000
_cell.length_b   1.000
_cell.length_c   1.000
_cell.angle_alpha   90.00
_cell.angle_beta   90.00
_cell.angle_gamma   90.00
#
_symmetry.space_group_name_H-M   'P 1'
#
loop_
_entity.id
_entity.type
_entity.pdbx_description
1 polymer ?
#
loop_
_entity_poly.entity_id
_entity_poly.type
_entity_poly.pdbx_seq_one_letter_code
_entity_poly.pdbx_strand_id
1 'polypeptide(L)'
;MNSKLLLLPTALMVAGHSAAEAKGKKSDKRPNILVILADDLGYSDLGCYGSEIHTPNLDKLAQEGVRFNHFYNASRSCPTRASLLTGLYQHQAGIGRMTFDAHLPGYRGTLSRNAVTISEVLKEAGYTTSMVGKWHVA
;
A
#
# COMPACT_ATOMS: atom_id res chain seq x y z
N MET A 1 47.44 -44.88 -59.25
CA MET A 1 46.78 -44.94 -57.93
C MET A 1 46.16 -43.59 -57.63
N ASN A 2 44.90 -43.49 -57.93
CA ASN A 2 44.17 -42.19 -57.79
C ASN A 2 43.39 -42.16 -56.53
N SER A 3 43.80 -41.34 -55.54
CA SER A 3 43.04 -41.09 -54.32
C SER A 3 42.10 -39.88 -54.59
N LYS A 4 40.82 -40.17 -54.73
CA LYS A 4 39.79 -39.14 -54.76
C LYS A 4 39.47 -38.64 -53.32
N LEU A 5 39.81 -37.42 -53.04
CA LEU A 5 39.44 -36.71 -51.82
C LEU A 5 37.97 -36.29 -51.90
N LEU A 6 37.12 -36.82 -51.02
CA LEU A 6 35.70 -36.48 -50.95
C LEU A 6 35.53 -35.29 -49.99
N LEU A 7 35.19 -34.14 -50.55
CA LEU A 7 34.82 -32.93 -49.77
C LEU A 7 33.33 -33.02 -49.39
N LEU A 8 33.06 -33.14 -48.11
CA LEU A 8 31.72 -32.98 -47.55
C LEU A 8 31.39 -31.49 -47.34
N PRO A 9 30.23 -31.01 -47.76
CA PRO A 9 29.82 -29.68 -47.44
C PRO A 9 29.30 -29.58 -46.02
N THR A 10 29.95 -28.76 -45.19
CA THR A 10 29.48 -28.39 -43.86
C THR A 10 28.27 -27.44 -44.00
N ALA A 11 27.07 -27.95 -43.71
CA ALA A 11 25.87 -27.12 -43.64
C ALA A 11 25.93 -26.29 -42.35
N LEU A 12 26.06 -24.97 -42.54
CA LEU A 12 26.00 -24.00 -41.47
C LEU A 12 24.51 -23.80 -41.06
N MET A 13 24.11 -24.42 -39.94
CA MET A 13 22.82 -24.18 -39.32
C MET A 13 22.84 -22.77 -38.65
N VAL A 14 22.21 -21.81 -39.29
CA VAL A 14 21.88 -20.53 -38.66
C VAL A 14 20.66 -20.76 -37.79
N ALA A 15 20.88 -20.89 -36.49
CA ALA A 15 19.81 -20.89 -35.50
C ALA A 15 19.22 -19.47 -35.42
N GLY A 16 18.08 -19.29 -36.05
CA GLY A 16 17.30 -18.05 -35.92
C GLY A 16 16.81 -17.91 -34.47
N HIS A 17 17.39 -16.99 -33.72
CA HIS A 17 16.84 -16.56 -32.46
C HIS A 17 15.60 -15.73 -32.75
N SER A 18 14.42 -16.32 -32.69
CA SER A 18 13.18 -15.56 -32.62
C SER A 18 13.19 -14.80 -31.30
N ALA A 19 13.47 -13.50 -31.35
CA ALA A 19 13.21 -12.61 -30.25
C ALA A 19 11.71 -12.67 -29.95
N ALA A 20 11.34 -13.34 -28.87
CA ALA A 20 9.99 -13.25 -28.35
C ALA A 20 9.76 -11.79 -27.94
N GLU A 21 9.01 -11.05 -28.76
CA GLU A 21 8.53 -9.74 -28.37
C GLU A 21 7.77 -9.90 -27.05
N ALA A 22 8.37 -9.37 -25.99
CA ALA A 22 7.69 -9.22 -24.72
C ALA A 22 6.48 -8.31 -25.00
N LYS A 23 5.28 -8.91 -25.12
CA LYS A 23 4.02 -8.15 -25.16
C LYS A 23 4.04 -7.20 -24.02
N GLY A 24 4.22 -5.91 -24.30
CA GLY A 24 4.23 -4.85 -23.31
C GLY A 24 2.98 -4.99 -22.45
N LYS A 25 3.19 -5.19 -21.13
CA LYS A 25 2.11 -5.21 -20.16
C LYS A 25 1.32 -3.93 -20.38
N LYS A 26 0.03 -4.02 -20.76
CA LYS A 26 -0.84 -2.84 -20.79
C LYS A 26 -0.65 -2.12 -19.48
N SER A 27 -0.22 -0.86 -19.54
CA SER A 27 -0.08 -0.01 -18.36
C SER A 27 -1.40 -0.01 -17.62
N ASP A 28 -1.38 -0.49 -16.38
CA ASP A 28 -2.54 -0.42 -15.50
C ASP A 28 -2.80 1.07 -15.23
N LYS A 29 -3.96 1.56 -15.66
CA LYS A 29 -4.33 2.98 -15.53
C LYS A 29 -4.79 3.34 -14.11
N ARG A 30 -4.87 2.36 -13.20
CA ARG A 30 -5.24 2.62 -11.80
C ARG A 30 -4.10 3.34 -11.08
N PRO A 31 -4.40 4.36 -10.27
CA PRO A 31 -3.38 5.08 -9.53
C PRO A 31 -2.77 4.20 -8.43
N ASN A 32 -1.51 4.42 -8.11
CA ASN A 32 -0.94 3.92 -6.87
C ASN A 32 -1.56 4.66 -5.68
N ILE A 33 -1.78 3.94 -4.59
CA ILE A 33 -2.35 4.49 -3.35
C ILE A 33 -1.29 4.37 -2.26
N LEU A 34 -0.87 5.51 -1.72
CA LEU A 34 0.06 5.58 -0.60
C LEU A 34 -0.64 6.25 0.58
N VAL A 35 -0.78 5.51 1.68
CA VAL A 35 -1.31 6.04 2.95
C VAL A 35 -0.15 6.21 3.92
N ILE A 36 0.07 7.42 4.39
CA ILE A 36 1.08 7.76 5.39
C ILE A 36 0.34 8.16 6.66
N LEU A 37 0.49 7.36 7.73
CA LEU A 37 -0.09 7.66 9.04
C LEU A 37 1.03 7.97 10.02
N ALA A 38 1.15 9.23 10.38
CA ALA A 38 2.05 9.66 11.45
C ALA A 38 1.48 9.28 12.83
N ASP A 39 2.35 8.87 13.74
CA ASP A 39 1.99 8.53 15.12
C ASP A 39 2.28 9.73 16.02
N ASP A 40 1.33 10.09 16.87
CA ASP A 40 1.41 11.21 17.81
C ASP A 40 1.75 12.59 17.19
N LEU A 41 1.38 12.80 15.92
CA LEU A 41 1.52 14.09 15.23
C LEU A 41 0.32 14.98 15.52
N GLY A 42 0.58 16.17 16.04
CA GLY A 42 -0.44 17.20 16.28
C GLY A 42 -0.82 17.96 15.01
N TYR A 43 -1.99 18.61 15.05
CA TYR A 43 -2.46 19.43 13.93
C TYR A 43 -1.48 20.55 13.55
N SER A 44 -0.89 21.20 14.55
CA SER A 44 0.04 22.32 14.36
C SER A 44 1.50 21.91 14.19
N ASP A 45 1.79 20.62 14.01
CA ASP A 45 3.18 20.16 13.86
C ASP A 45 3.68 20.20 12.39
N LEU A 46 2.79 20.52 11.46
CA LEU A 46 3.11 20.68 10.05
C LEU A 46 3.20 22.16 9.66
N GLY A 47 4.20 22.52 8.87
CA GLY A 47 4.41 23.89 8.38
C GLY A 47 3.18 24.46 7.66
N CYS A 48 2.49 23.65 6.86
CA CYS A 48 1.26 24.04 6.15
C CYS A 48 0.07 24.40 7.09
N TYR A 49 0.17 24.08 8.37
CA TYR A 49 -0.79 24.47 9.42
C TYR A 49 -0.21 25.50 10.41
N GLY A 50 0.95 26.08 10.12
CA GLY A 50 1.56 27.17 10.88
C GLY A 50 2.60 26.75 11.91
N SER A 51 3.16 25.53 11.78
CA SER A 51 4.27 25.07 12.63
C SER A 51 5.57 25.83 12.32
N GLU A 52 6.41 25.98 13.34
CA GLU A 52 7.81 26.34 13.20
C GLU A 52 8.68 25.18 12.71
N ILE A 53 8.17 23.96 12.69
CA ILE A 53 8.87 22.77 12.19
C ILE A 53 8.91 22.79 10.67
N HIS A 54 10.11 22.62 10.12
CA HIS A 54 10.32 22.56 8.68
C HIS A 54 9.82 21.23 8.11
N THR A 55 8.71 21.25 7.35
CA THR A 55 8.10 20.08 6.70
C THR A 55 7.93 20.28 5.19
N PRO A 56 9.01 20.62 4.43
CA PRO A 56 8.88 21.14 3.07
C PRO A 56 8.21 20.17 2.09
N ASN A 57 8.42 18.87 2.25
CA ASN A 57 7.77 17.87 1.37
C ASN A 57 6.27 17.71 1.66
N LEU A 58 5.88 17.76 2.95
CA LEU A 58 4.46 17.71 3.34
C LEU A 58 3.76 19.01 3.00
N ASP A 59 4.43 20.15 3.17
CA ASP A 59 3.92 21.46 2.78
C ASP A 59 3.68 21.53 1.26
N LYS A 60 4.57 20.96 0.47
CA LYS A 60 4.40 20.84 -0.98
C LYS A 60 3.17 19.98 -1.33
N LEU A 61 2.99 18.81 -0.69
CA LEU A 61 1.80 17.99 -0.89
C LEU A 61 0.52 18.76 -0.54
N ALA A 62 0.56 19.55 0.53
CA ALA A 62 -0.59 20.37 0.94
C ALA A 62 -0.89 21.49 -0.05
N GLN A 63 0.10 22.05 -0.74
CA GLN A 63 -0.05 23.08 -1.76
C GLN A 63 -0.59 22.51 -3.08
N GLU A 64 -0.16 21.32 -3.45
CA GLU A 64 -0.50 20.66 -4.72
C GLU A 64 -1.78 19.80 -4.63
N GLY A 65 -2.25 19.51 -3.41
CA GLY A 65 -3.38 18.62 -3.15
C GLY A 65 -4.52 19.28 -2.40
N VAL A 66 -5.29 18.46 -1.71
CA VAL A 66 -6.39 18.89 -0.83
C VAL A 66 -5.95 18.87 0.62
N ARG A 67 -6.11 19.99 1.30
CA ARG A 67 -5.80 20.15 2.72
C ARG A 67 -7.09 20.28 3.53
N PHE A 68 -7.30 19.34 4.47
CA PHE A 68 -8.43 19.39 5.40
C PHE A 68 -8.03 20.13 6.67
N ASN A 69 -8.86 21.07 7.12
CA ASN A 69 -8.69 21.77 8.38
C ASN A 69 -9.65 21.29 9.49
N HIS A 70 -10.64 20.48 9.14
CA HIS A 70 -11.55 19.81 10.06
C HIS A 70 -11.61 18.32 9.76
N PHE A 71 -10.55 17.62 10.13
CA PHE A 71 -10.44 16.16 9.95
C PHE A 71 -10.17 15.53 11.31
N TYR A 72 -11.14 14.76 11.80
CA TYR A 72 -11.08 14.18 13.13
C TYR A 72 -10.72 12.70 13.07
N ASN A 73 -9.97 12.24 14.05
CA ASN A 73 -9.66 10.83 14.28
C ASN A 73 -10.32 10.35 15.60
N ALA A 74 -10.02 9.12 16.02
CA ALA A 74 -10.54 8.57 17.27
C ALA A 74 -9.68 8.91 18.50
N SER A 75 -8.83 9.91 18.43
CA SER A 75 -7.95 10.45 19.49
C SER A 75 -7.00 9.45 20.16
N ARG A 76 -6.92 8.23 19.67
CA ARG A 76 -5.99 7.18 20.12
C ARG A 76 -5.51 6.34 18.94
N SER A 77 -4.32 5.76 19.08
CA SER A 77 -3.65 5.01 18.01
C SER A 77 -4.49 3.83 17.51
N CYS A 78 -4.84 2.87 18.37
CA CYS A 78 -5.57 1.66 17.98
C CYS A 78 -6.94 1.96 17.35
N PRO A 79 -7.81 2.76 17.96
CA PRO A 79 -9.12 3.09 17.38
C PRO A 79 -9.01 3.83 16.05
N THR A 80 -8.11 4.79 15.95
CA THR A 80 -7.86 5.53 14.70
C THR A 80 -7.39 4.59 13.58
N ARG A 81 -6.44 3.68 13.89
CA ARG A 81 -5.94 2.70 12.92
C ARG A 81 -7.04 1.74 12.49
N ALA A 82 -7.85 1.26 13.42
CA ALA A 82 -8.99 0.40 13.11
C ALA A 82 -9.97 1.09 12.15
N SER A 83 -10.35 2.34 12.44
CA SER A 83 -11.25 3.11 11.57
C SER A 83 -10.65 3.39 10.20
N LEU A 84 -9.38 3.80 10.14
CA LEU A 84 -8.68 4.08 8.88
C LEU A 84 -8.58 2.83 7.99
N LEU A 85 -8.23 1.69 8.59
CA LEU A 85 -8.00 0.45 7.85
C LEU A 85 -9.29 -0.21 7.38
N THR A 86 -10.41 0.00 8.06
CA THR A 86 -11.68 -0.71 7.78
C THR A 86 -12.79 0.18 7.24
N GLY A 87 -12.67 1.50 7.34
CA GLY A 87 -13.74 2.43 7.02
C GLY A 87 -14.92 2.40 7.99
N LEU A 88 -14.79 1.67 9.11
CA LEU A 88 -15.82 1.52 10.15
C LEU A 88 -15.54 2.44 11.34
N TYR A 89 -16.55 2.75 12.13
CA TYR A 89 -16.29 3.28 13.47
C TYR A 89 -15.52 2.26 14.30
N GLN A 90 -14.60 2.71 15.11
CA GLN A 90 -13.71 1.87 15.91
C GLN A 90 -14.44 0.83 16.78
N HIS A 91 -15.64 1.15 17.29
CA HIS A 91 -16.47 0.22 18.05
C HIS A 91 -17.06 -0.89 17.18
N GLN A 92 -17.43 -0.57 15.93
CA GLN A 92 -17.90 -1.56 14.96
C GLN A 92 -16.74 -2.48 14.53
N ALA A 93 -15.54 -1.90 14.42
CA ALA A 93 -14.34 -2.66 14.13
C ALA A 93 -13.83 -3.52 15.31
N GLY A 94 -14.43 -3.37 16.52
CA GLY A 94 -14.06 -4.14 17.72
C GLY A 94 -12.96 -3.51 18.58
N ILE A 95 -12.43 -2.35 18.19
CA ILE A 95 -11.30 -1.67 18.86
C ILE A 95 -11.73 -0.27 19.32
N GLY A 96 -12.74 -0.20 20.16
CA GLY A 96 -13.26 1.06 20.70
C GLY A 96 -12.31 1.76 21.66
N ARG A 97 -11.25 1.09 22.16
CA ARG A 97 -10.28 1.65 23.11
C ARG A 97 -8.85 1.29 22.73
N MET A 98 -8.31 0.22 23.29
CA MET A 98 -6.95 -0.27 23.06
C MET A 98 -7.00 -1.76 22.67
N THR A 99 -5.89 -2.45 22.70
CA THR A 99 -5.77 -3.86 22.29
C THR A 99 -6.04 -4.87 23.42
N PHE A 100 -6.67 -4.50 24.51
CA PHE A 100 -7.13 -5.45 25.53
C PHE A 100 -8.63 -5.75 25.37
N ASP A 101 -9.03 -6.98 25.64
CA ASP A 101 -10.42 -7.41 25.59
C ASP A 101 -11.17 -6.99 26.86
N ALA A 102 -12.14 -6.11 26.74
CA ALA A 102 -13.05 -5.73 27.82
C ALA A 102 -14.34 -6.58 27.84
N HIS A 103 -14.37 -7.70 27.10
CA HIS A 103 -15.51 -8.63 26.98
C HIS A 103 -16.80 -8.00 26.46
N LEU A 104 -16.70 -6.89 25.73
CA LEU A 104 -17.81 -6.22 25.05
C LEU A 104 -17.55 -6.19 23.54
N PRO A 105 -18.56 -6.36 22.67
CA PRO A 105 -18.36 -6.45 21.22
C PRO A 105 -17.55 -5.31 20.62
N GLY A 106 -17.81 -4.06 21.02
CA GLY A 106 -17.07 -2.88 20.54
C GLY A 106 -15.69 -2.67 21.16
N TYR A 107 -15.27 -3.52 22.14
CA TYR A 107 -14.06 -3.37 22.95
C TYR A 107 -13.29 -4.68 23.07
N ARG A 108 -13.28 -5.48 22.00
CA ARG A 108 -12.57 -6.77 21.96
C ARG A 108 -11.04 -6.62 21.89
N GLY A 109 -10.56 -5.43 21.53
CA GLY A 109 -9.14 -5.15 21.40
C GLY A 109 -8.49 -5.78 20.15
N THR A 110 -9.26 -6.50 19.34
CA THR A 110 -8.87 -7.09 18.07
C THR A 110 -9.89 -6.74 17.01
N LEU A 111 -9.49 -6.73 15.74
CA LEU A 111 -10.42 -6.47 14.65
C LEU A 111 -11.53 -7.53 14.62
N SER A 112 -12.76 -7.05 14.49
CA SER A 112 -13.93 -7.91 14.28
C SER A 112 -13.74 -8.73 13.01
N ARG A 113 -14.20 -9.99 13.00
CA ARG A 113 -14.15 -10.86 11.80
C ARG A 113 -14.92 -10.30 10.61
N ASN A 114 -15.86 -9.40 10.86
CA ASN A 114 -16.65 -8.74 9.82
C ASN A 114 -16.03 -7.41 9.36
N ALA A 115 -14.91 -7.00 9.95
CA ALA A 115 -14.19 -5.79 9.59
C ALA A 115 -13.17 -6.11 8.48
N VAL A 116 -13.58 -5.92 7.23
CA VAL A 116 -12.71 -6.08 6.07
C VAL A 116 -11.79 -4.87 5.96
N THR A 117 -10.50 -5.11 5.75
CA THR A 117 -9.51 -4.04 5.64
C THR A 117 -9.43 -3.49 4.21
N ILE A 118 -9.01 -2.23 4.08
CA ILE A 118 -8.75 -1.60 2.77
C ILE A 118 -7.77 -2.44 1.91
N SER A 119 -6.80 -3.10 2.55
CA SER A 119 -5.84 -3.94 1.85
C SER A 119 -6.49 -5.19 1.25
N GLU A 120 -7.45 -5.81 1.94
CA GLU A 120 -8.21 -6.94 1.42
C GLU A 120 -9.06 -6.52 0.22
N VAL A 121 -9.80 -5.42 0.35
CA VAL A 121 -10.63 -4.86 -0.75
C VAL A 121 -9.77 -4.52 -1.97
N LEU A 122 -8.65 -3.85 -1.78
CA LEU A 122 -7.76 -3.47 -2.87
C LEU A 122 -7.08 -4.68 -3.53
N LYS A 123 -6.78 -5.72 -2.76
CA LYS A 123 -6.22 -6.97 -3.29
C LYS A 123 -7.17 -7.66 -4.25
N GLU A 124 -8.46 -7.73 -3.91
CA GLU A 124 -9.49 -8.27 -4.83
C GLU A 124 -9.62 -7.43 -6.10
N ALA A 125 -9.40 -6.12 -6.01
CA ALA A 125 -9.34 -5.22 -7.15
C ALA A 125 -8.02 -5.35 -7.96
N GLY A 126 -7.12 -6.28 -7.62
CA GLY A 126 -5.89 -6.56 -8.33
C GLY A 126 -4.71 -5.66 -7.96
N TYR A 127 -4.76 -4.95 -6.83
CA TYR A 127 -3.62 -4.24 -6.29
C TYR A 127 -2.68 -5.18 -5.53
N THR A 128 -1.39 -4.91 -5.60
CA THR A 128 -0.42 -5.43 -4.64
C THR A 128 -0.46 -4.55 -3.40
N THR A 129 -0.73 -5.13 -2.23
CA THR A 129 -0.83 -4.40 -0.98
C THR A 129 0.33 -4.75 -0.06
N SER A 130 0.92 -3.75 0.58
CA SER A 130 2.00 -3.91 1.54
C SER A 130 1.87 -2.87 2.64
N MET A 131 2.45 -3.18 3.80
CA MET A 131 2.48 -2.29 4.95
C MET A 131 3.86 -2.35 5.60
N VAL A 132 4.33 -1.20 6.06
CA VAL A 132 5.55 -1.06 6.85
C VAL A 132 5.24 -0.19 8.06
N GLY A 133 5.76 -0.57 9.22
CA GLY A 133 5.61 0.20 10.46
C GLY A 133 4.60 -0.38 11.45
N LYS A 134 4.00 0.49 12.25
CA LYS A 134 3.15 0.12 13.38
C LYS A 134 1.77 -0.38 12.92
N TRP A 135 1.43 -1.62 13.27
CA TRP A 135 0.10 -2.20 13.04
C TRP A 135 -0.89 -1.79 14.14
N HIS A 136 -0.69 -2.24 15.34
CA HIS A 136 -1.39 -1.87 16.57
C HIS A 136 -2.94 -2.01 16.54
N VAL A 137 -3.45 -3.01 15.81
CA VAL A 137 -4.88 -3.38 15.75
C VAL A 137 -5.08 -4.91 15.86
N ALA A 138 -4.15 -5.56 16.53
CA ALA A 138 -4.12 -7.02 16.71
C ALA A 138 -5.29 -7.53 17.53
#